data_94f01f9bbfab11a78bcea5ecb5c03bc5
#
_entry.id   94f01f9bbfab11a78bcea5ecb5c03bc5
#
_cell.length_a   1.000
_cell.length_b   1.000
_cell.length_c   1.000
_cell.angle_alpha   90.00
_cell.angle_beta   90.00
_cell.angle_gamma   90.00
#
_symmetry.space_group_name_H-M   'P 1'
#
loop_
_entity.id
_entity.type
_entity.pdbx_description
1 polymer ?
#
loop_
_entity_poly.entity_id
_entity_poly.type
_entity_poly.pdbx_seq_one_letter_code
_entity_poly.pdbx_strand_id
1 'polypeptide(L)'
;MYRTLREFVGRAVRAVADEGVDQFLVLGAGIPTQGNVHEIVPRARVLYTDIDPTNIALGREFLSAVPDVDYAYCDAANPDTLDQEAAERILDPTARLGVVLVGLSISLDDRTLQNTLSALFDWAPPGSFLVADFDGEALASFPTILTKILDQAGQPLYLRDVERIRPILGSWQLTDDGICAVDVWRSPKPQPEHVFEYGCVLRKSYEMS
;
A
#
# COMPACT_ATOMS: atom_id res chain seq x y z
N MET A 1 5.16 0.83 15.74
CA MET A 1 5.27 0.81 14.29
C MET A 1 4.16 -0.01 13.64
N TYR A 2 4.13 -1.33 13.66
CA TYR A 2 3.07 -2.15 13.00
C TYR A 2 1.62 -1.81 13.38
N ARG A 3 1.34 -1.48 14.64
CA ARG A 3 -0.03 -1.12 15.07
C ARG A 3 -0.47 0.21 14.47
N THR A 4 0.39 1.20 14.48
CA THR A 4 0.11 2.54 13.94
C THR A 4 -0.14 2.49 12.45
N LEU A 5 0.68 1.71 11.72
CA LEU A 5 0.53 1.50 10.29
C LEU A 5 -0.81 0.83 9.96
N ARG A 6 -1.20 -0.20 10.72
CA ARG A 6 -2.53 -0.82 10.55
C ARG A 6 -3.69 0.16 10.81
N GLU A 7 -3.58 1.02 11.83
CA GLU A 7 -4.56 2.07 12.10
C GLU A 7 -4.66 3.06 10.91
N PHE A 8 -3.52 3.42 10.31
CA PHE A 8 -3.47 4.24 9.10
C PHE A 8 -4.15 3.54 7.92
N VAL A 9 -3.77 2.30 7.60
CA VAL A 9 -4.40 1.51 6.52
C VAL A 9 -5.91 1.45 6.72
N GLY A 10 -6.37 1.19 7.95
CA GLY A 10 -7.79 1.15 8.26
C GLY A 10 -8.53 2.46 7.95
N ARG A 11 -7.91 3.61 8.23
CA ARG A 11 -8.48 4.93 7.91
C ARG A 11 -8.42 5.23 6.41
N ALA A 12 -7.27 4.96 5.79
CA ALA A 12 -7.04 5.23 4.37
C ALA A 12 -7.95 4.39 3.46
N VAL A 13 -8.05 3.08 3.73
CA VAL A 13 -8.93 2.17 2.98
C VAL A 13 -10.41 2.56 3.12
N ARG A 14 -10.87 2.93 4.33
CA ARG A 14 -12.24 3.46 4.51
C ARG A 14 -12.45 4.75 3.71
N ALA A 15 -11.50 5.67 3.75
CA ALA A 15 -11.60 6.91 3.00
C ALA A 15 -11.70 6.67 1.50
N VAL A 16 -10.96 5.71 0.96
CA VAL A 16 -11.04 5.31 -0.45
C VAL A 16 -12.38 4.64 -0.75
N ALA A 17 -12.89 3.80 0.16
CA ALA A 17 -14.20 3.17 0.01
C ALA A 17 -15.35 4.20 0.07
N ASP A 18 -15.24 5.23 0.92
CA ASP A 18 -16.22 6.33 1.01
C ASP A 18 -16.30 7.15 -0.30
N GLU A 19 -15.23 7.15 -1.11
CA GLU A 19 -15.24 7.69 -2.48
C GLU A 19 -15.96 6.76 -3.48
N GLY A 20 -16.51 5.63 -3.03
CA GLY A 20 -17.24 4.66 -3.83
C GLY A 20 -16.35 3.64 -4.55
N VAL A 21 -15.16 3.37 -4.04
CA VAL A 21 -14.30 2.27 -4.48
C VAL A 21 -14.68 0.99 -3.72
N ASP A 22 -14.97 -0.07 -4.45
CA ASP A 22 -15.42 -1.36 -3.91
C ASP A 22 -14.52 -2.53 -4.31
N GLN A 23 -13.33 -2.25 -4.84
CA GLN A 23 -12.32 -3.26 -5.17
C GLN A 23 -10.91 -2.77 -4.83
N PHE A 24 -10.07 -3.71 -4.38
CA PHE A 24 -8.72 -3.39 -3.91
C PHE A 24 -7.68 -4.40 -4.39
N LEU A 25 -6.50 -3.89 -4.79
CA LEU A 25 -5.27 -4.66 -4.98
C LEU A 25 -4.33 -4.34 -3.81
N VAL A 26 -3.91 -5.36 -3.08
CA VAL A 26 -2.98 -5.20 -1.95
C VAL A 26 -1.65 -5.85 -2.28
N LEU A 27 -0.59 -5.07 -2.36
CA LEU A 27 0.76 -5.52 -2.69
C LEU A 27 1.54 -5.86 -1.42
N GLY A 28 2.28 -6.98 -1.44
CA GLY A 28 3.10 -7.43 -0.33
C GLY A 28 2.30 -7.66 0.96
N ALA A 29 1.15 -8.30 0.85
CA ALA A 29 0.19 -8.42 1.93
C ALA A 29 0.68 -9.26 3.13
N GLY A 30 1.69 -10.10 2.94
CA GLY A 30 2.14 -11.02 3.96
C GLY A 30 1.06 -12.03 4.37
N ILE A 31 1.17 -12.60 5.56
CA ILE A 31 0.15 -13.51 6.08
C ILE A 31 -1.05 -12.71 6.60
N PRO A 32 -2.28 -12.93 6.09
CA PRO A 32 -3.46 -12.20 6.51
C PRO A 32 -3.87 -12.61 7.95
N THR A 33 -3.58 -11.75 8.93
CA THR A 33 -3.85 -12.03 10.34
C THR A 33 -5.03 -11.24 10.89
N GLN A 34 -4.96 -9.91 10.89
CA GLN A 34 -5.99 -8.99 11.42
C GLN A 34 -5.91 -7.63 10.74
N GLY A 35 -7.05 -6.94 10.60
CA GLY A 35 -7.13 -5.61 10.02
C GLY A 35 -6.93 -5.61 8.51
N ASN A 36 -7.30 -6.71 7.88
CA ASN A 36 -7.21 -6.89 6.44
C ASN A 36 -8.24 -6.00 5.72
N VAL A 37 -7.99 -5.67 4.45
CA VAL A 37 -8.87 -4.79 3.67
C VAL A 37 -10.32 -5.32 3.61
N HIS A 38 -10.51 -6.63 3.40
CA HIS A 38 -11.86 -7.24 3.37
C HIS A 38 -12.60 -7.17 4.73
N GLU A 39 -11.87 -7.07 5.85
CA GLU A 39 -12.47 -6.85 7.17
C GLU A 39 -12.87 -5.38 7.37
N ILE A 40 -12.11 -4.44 6.76
CA ILE A 40 -12.38 -3.00 6.81
C ILE A 40 -13.54 -2.62 5.91
N VAL A 41 -13.63 -3.24 4.71
CA VAL A 41 -14.67 -3.04 3.70
C VAL A 41 -15.28 -4.39 3.31
N PRO A 42 -16.24 -4.93 4.12
CA PRO A 42 -16.68 -6.34 4.02
C PRO A 42 -17.38 -6.74 2.71
N ARG A 43 -17.68 -5.79 1.82
CA ARG A 43 -18.31 -6.05 0.52
C ARG A 43 -17.38 -5.79 -0.66
N ALA A 44 -16.13 -5.41 -0.38
CA ALA A 44 -15.16 -5.15 -1.42
C ALA A 44 -14.61 -6.46 -1.99
N ARG A 45 -14.34 -6.45 -3.29
CA ARG A 45 -13.49 -7.44 -3.94
C ARG A 45 -12.04 -7.15 -3.61
N VAL A 46 -11.28 -8.12 -3.14
CA VAL A 46 -9.89 -7.88 -2.72
C VAL A 46 -8.96 -8.94 -3.28
N LEU A 47 -7.98 -8.49 -4.05
CA LEU A 47 -6.87 -9.32 -4.47
C LEU A 47 -5.64 -8.98 -3.61
N TYR A 48 -5.26 -9.89 -2.74
CA TYR A 48 -4.00 -9.83 -2.01
C TYR A 48 -2.88 -10.40 -2.85
N THR A 49 -1.68 -9.84 -2.73
CA THR A 49 -0.52 -10.38 -3.45
C THR A 49 0.74 -10.38 -2.60
N ASP A 50 1.62 -11.30 -2.90
CA ASP A 50 2.95 -11.39 -2.30
C ASP A 50 3.93 -12.05 -3.28
N ILE A 51 5.23 -11.89 -3.05
CA ILE A 51 6.29 -12.58 -3.78
C ILE A 51 6.62 -13.94 -3.16
N ASP A 52 6.35 -14.14 -1.86
CA ASP A 52 6.66 -15.36 -1.12
C ASP A 52 5.57 -16.42 -1.35
N PRO A 53 5.92 -17.57 -1.97
CA PRO A 53 4.96 -18.65 -2.22
C PRO A 53 4.36 -19.21 -0.92
N THR A 54 5.05 -19.09 0.22
CA THR A 54 4.52 -19.53 1.52
C THR A 54 3.38 -18.61 1.97
N ASN A 55 3.57 -17.28 1.83
CA ASN A 55 2.52 -16.30 2.14
C ASN A 55 1.30 -16.49 1.24
N ILE A 56 1.53 -16.77 -0.06
CA ILE A 56 0.45 -17.02 -1.02
C ILE A 56 -0.34 -18.28 -0.63
N ALA A 57 0.34 -19.38 -0.32
CA ALA A 57 -0.32 -20.64 0.05
C ALA A 57 -1.15 -20.48 1.33
N LEU A 58 -0.58 -19.90 2.38
CA LEU A 58 -1.28 -19.63 3.63
C LEU A 58 -2.42 -18.62 3.45
N GLY A 59 -2.19 -17.58 2.65
CA GLY A 59 -3.22 -16.59 2.34
C GLY A 59 -4.44 -17.22 1.66
N ARG A 60 -4.22 -18.06 0.66
CA ARG A 60 -5.29 -18.81 -0.02
C ARG A 60 -6.04 -19.74 0.94
N GLU A 61 -5.32 -20.42 1.83
CA GLU A 61 -5.94 -21.29 2.84
C GLU A 61 -6.84 -20.48 3.78
N PHE A 62 -6.31 -19.40 4.37
CA PHE A 62 -7.05 -18.59 5.35
C PHE A 62 -8.25 -17.85 4.73
N LEU A 63 -8.15 -17.45 3.47
CA LEU A 63 -9.18 -16.69 2.79
C LEU A 63 -10.15 -17.56 1.97
N SER A 64 -9.97 -18.88 1.93
CA SER A 64 -10.73 -19.83 1.09
C SER A 64 -12.26 -19.76 1.29
N ALA A 65 -12.73 -19.33 2.46
CA ALA A 65 -14.15 -19.19 2.78
C ALA A 65 -14.66 -17.73 2.67
N VAL A 66 -13.78 -16.78 2.30
CA VAL A 66 -14.16 -15.36 2.19
C VAL A 66 -14.56 -15.08 0.74
N PRO A 67 -15.82 -14.70 0.47
CA PRO A 67 -16.27 -14.44 -0.90
C PRO A 67 -15.57 -13.18 -1.47
N ASP A 68 -15.37 -13.18 -2.79
CA ASP A 68 -14.80 -12.06 -3.54
C ASP A 68 -13.37 -11.65 -3.11
N VAL A 69 -12.66 -12.58 -2.48
CA VAL A 69 -11.27 -12.39 -2.01
C VAL A 69 -10.40 -13.53 -2.53
N ASP A 70 -9.20 -13.17 -3.01
CA ASP A 70 -8.20 -14.17 -3.43
C ASP A 70 -6.79 -13.69 -3.07
N TYR A 71 -5.83 -14.61 -3.23
CA TYR A 71 -4.43 -14.34 -2.97
C TYR A 71 -3.57 -14.83 -4.14
N ALA A 72 -2.74 -13.96 -4.72
CA ALA A 72 -2.00 -14.24 -5.94
C ALA A 72 -0.51 -13.82 -5.84
N TYR A 73 0.25 -14.21 -6.85
CA TYR A 73 1.63 -13.76 -6.99
C TYR A 73 1.70 -12.35 -7.60
N CYS A 74 2.53 -11.50 -7.02
CA CYS A 74 3.00 -10.25 -7.62
C CYS A 74 4.30 -9.82 -6.93
N ASP A 75 5.32 -9.50 -7.71
CA ASP A 75 6.48 -8.76 -7.22
C ASP A 75 6.16 -7.25 -7.24
N ALA A 76 6.06 -6.65 -6.07
CA ALA A 76 5.77 -5.22 -5.96
C ALA A 76 6.84 -4.33 -6.63
N ALA A 77 8.09 -4.81 -6.74
CA ALA A 77 9.14 -4.11 -7.49
C ALA A 77 8.94 -4.16 -9.02
N ASN A 78 8.12 -5.10 -9.49
CA ASN A 78 7.78 -5.29 -10.91
C ASN A 78 6.31 -5.68 -11.04
N PRO A 79 5.36 -4.73 -10.98
CA PRO A 79 3.90 -5.02 -11.02
C PRO A 79 3.42 -5.78 -12.26
N ASP A 80 4.19 -5.77 -13.35
CA ASP A 80 3.86 -6.54 -14.56
C ASP A 80 3.86 -8.07 -14.32
N THR A 81 4.41 -8.51 -13.18
CA THR A 81 4.40 -9.92 -12.74
C THR A 81 3.09 -10.34 -12.08
N LEU A 82 2.12 -9.42 -11.93
CA LEU A 82 0.81 -9.72 -11.37
C LEU A 82 0.16 -10.90 -12.12
N ASP A 83 -0.29 -11.89 -11.36
CA ASP A 83 -1.10 -13.00 -11.88
C ASP A 83 -2.40 -12.46 -12.50
N GLN A 84 -2.40 -12.36 -13.85
CA GLN A 84 -3.48 -11.75 -14.61
C GLN A 84 -4.78 -12.57 -14.50
N GLU A 85 -4.70 -13.90 -14.43
CA GLU A 85 -5.89 -14.75 -14.28
C GLU A 85 -6.58 -14.49 -12.92
N ALA A 86 -5.80 -14.32 -11.87
CA ALA A 86 -6.33 -13.96 -10.56
C ALA A 86 -6.90 -12.54 -10.56
N ALA A 87 -6.23 -11.60 -11.21
CA ALA A 87 -6.69 -10.22 -11.32
C ALA A 87 -8.04 -10.14 -12.07
N GLU A 88 -8.17 -10.77 -13.23
CA GLU A 88 -9.40 -10.79 -14.03
C GLU A 88 -10.56 -11.52 -13.33
N ARG A 89 -10.26 -12.50 -12.48
CA ARG A 89 -11.28 -13.22 -11.71
C ARG A 89 -11.89 -12.37 -10.59
N ILE A 90 -11.10 -11.52 -9.94
CA ILE A 90 -11.49 -10.78 -8.73
C ILE A 90 -11.80 -9.32 -9.04
N LEU A 91 -11.01 -8.69 -9.91
CA LEU A 91 -11.08 -7.25 -10.18
C LEU A 91 -11.76 -6.98 -11.52
N ASP A 92 -12.56 -5.93 -11.58
CA ASP A 92 -13.10 -5.39 -12.83
C ASP A 92 -12.09 -4.40 -13.42
N PRO A 93 -11.47 -4.69 -14.57
CA PRO A 93 -10.45 -3.82 -15.16
C PRO A 93 -10.98 -2.47 -15.65
N THR A 94 -12.30 -2.29 -15.68
CA THR A 94 -12.95 -1.03 -16.11
C THR A 94 -13.38 -0.15 -14.94
N ALA A 95 -13.52 -0.72 -13.75
CA ALA A 95 -13.92 0.01 -12.56
C ALA A 95 -12.69 0.51 -11.79
N ARG A 96 -12.81 1.69 -11.20
CA ARG A 96 -11.75 2.25 -10.34
C ARG A 96 -11.48 1.35 -9.14
N LEU A 97 -10.22 1.32 -8.70
CA LEU A 97 -9.78 0.48 -7.59
C LEU A 97 -8.90 1.25 -6.61
N GLY A 98 -8.78 0.71 -5.41
CA GLY A 98 -7.80 1.12 -4.43
C GLY A 98 -6.57 0.20 -4.50
N VAL A 99 -5.41 0.75 -4.79
CA VAL A 99 -4.14 0.03 -4.65
C VAL A 99 -3.59 0.31 -3.26
N VAL A 100 -3.18 -0.72 -2.54
CA VAL A 100 -2.56 -0.60 -1.21
C VAL A 100 -1.11 -1.09 -1.30
N LEU A 101 -0.16 -0.17 -1.20
CA LEU A 101 1.28 -0.40 -1.18
C LEU A 101 1.81 0.11 0.15
N VAL A 102 1.78 -0.73 1.18
CA VAL A 102 2.10 -0.36 2.56
C VAL A 102 3.07 -1.36 3.18
N GLY A 103 4.10 -0.83 3.86
CA GLY A 103 5.18 -1.62 4.47
C GLY A 103 6.23 -2.14 3.48
N LEU A 104 6.23 -1.67 2.23
CA LEU A 104 7.12 -2.12 1.18
C LEU A 104 8.14 -1.06 0.73
N SER A 105 7.80 0.22 0.85
CA SER A 105 8.61 1.31 0.29
C SER A 105 10.02 1.36 0.87
N ILE A 106 10.18 0.93 2.12
CA ILE A 106 11.48 0.84 2.81
C ILE A 106 12.47 -0.11 2.11
N SER A 107 11.96 -1.13 1.42
CA SER A 107 12.76 -2.16 0.73
C SER A 107 13.05 -1.84 -0.73
N LEU A 108 12.45 -0.76 -1.27
CA LEU A 108 12.58 -0.38 -2.66
C LEU A 108 13.39 0.92 -2.78
N ASP A 109 14.46 0.94 -3.59
CA ASP A 109 15.16 2.18 -3.90
C ASP A 109 14.25 3.17 -4.65
N ASP A 110 14.67 4.44 -4.74
CA ASP A 110 13.85 5.50 -5.32
C ASP A 110 13.46 5.23 -6.76
N ARG A 111 14.37 4.68 -7.55
CA ARG A 111 14.13 4.37 -8.96
C ARG A 111 13.15 3.21 -9.11
N THR A 112 13.36 2.15 -8.35
CA THR A 112 12.47 0.98 -8.35
C THR A 112 11.08 1.39 -7.90
N LEU A 113 10.96 2.13 -6.79
CA LEU A 113 9.68 2.60 -6.28
C LEU A 113 8.97 3.55 -7.27
N GLN A 114 9.69 4.47 -7.91
CA GLN A 114 9.13 5.33 -8.95
C GLN A 114 8.60 4.53 -10.14
N ASN A 115 9.35 3.52 -10.60
CA ASN A 115 8.91 2.64 -11.68
C ASN A 115 7.66 1.84 -11.27
N THR A 116 7.63 1.30 -10.04
CA THR A 116 6.46 0.61 -9.47
C THR A 116 5.24 1.52 -9.48
N LEU A 117 5.37 2.74 -8.98
CA LEU A 117 4.23 3.68 -8.92
C LEU A 117 3.77 4.10 -10.33
N SER A 118 4.69 4.25 -11.29
CA SER A 118 4.35 4.53 -12.68
C SER A 118 3.59 3.37 -13.33
N ALA A 119 4.07 2.14 -13.17
CA ALA A 119 3.41 0.96 -13.71
C ALA A 119 1.99 0.77 -13.12
N LEU A 120 1.84 0.97 -11.81
CA LEU A 120 0.53 0.93 -11.15
C LEU A 120 -0.40 2.06 -11.63
N PHE A 121 0.16 3.25 -11.89
CA PHE A 121 -0.61 4.35 -12.47
C PHE A 121 -1.12 4.00 -13.86
N ASP A 122 -0.26 3.47 -14.72
CA ASP A 122 -0.62 3.11 -16.09
C ASP A 122 -1.68 1.99 -16.13
N TRP A 123 -1.52 0.99 -15.26
CA TRP A 123 -2.42 -0.16 -15.16
C TRP A 123 -3.79 0.18 -14.55
N ALA A 124 -3.85 1.02 -13.52
CA ALA A 124 -5.08 1.32 -12.81
C ALA A 124 -6.05 2.16 -13.66
N PRO A 125 -7.37 1.91 -13.65
CA PRO A 125 -8.36 2.77 -14.32
C PRO A 125 -8.37 4.21 -13.80
N PRO A 126 -8.80 5.20 -14.62
CA PRO A 126 -8.97 6.58 -14.17
C PRO A 126 -9.89 6.69 -12.94
N GLY A 127 -9.57 7.56 -12.01
CA GLY A 127 -10.29 7.73 -10.75
C GLY A 127 -9.91 6.72 -9.66
N SER A 128 -8.96 5.81 -9.91
CA SER A 128 -8.39 4.91 -8.91
C SER A 128 -7.55 5.64 -7.87
N PHE A 129 -7.32 4.97 -6.74
CA PHE A 129 -6.56 5.49 -5.61
C PHE A 129 -5.35 4.62 -5.30
N LEU A 130 -4.33 5.22 -4.70
CA LEU A 130 -3.17 4.55 -4.14
C LEU A 130 -3.02 4.97 -2.67
N VAL A 131 -2.98 4.00 -1.78
CA VAL A 131 -2.61 4.15 -0.36
C VAL A 131 -1.16 3.73 -0.23
N ALA A 132 -0.30 4.62 0.24
CA ALA A 132 1.13 4.35 0.38
C ALA A 132 1.68 4.89 1.70
N ASP A 133 2.74 4.23 2.18
CA ASP A 133 3.56 4.70 3.30
C ASP A 133 5.03 4.81 2.90
N PHE A 134 5.79 5.56 3.69
CA PHE A 134 7.23 5.75 3.50
C PHE A 134 7.91 5.89 4.86
N ASP A 135 8.95 5.11 5.08
CA ASP A 135 9.72 5.19 6.31
C ASP A 135 10.57 6.47 6.35
N GLY A 136 10.43 7.21 7.45
CA GLY A 136 11.02 8.53 7.63
C GLY A 136 12.48 8.49 8.05
N GLU A 137 13.28 9.48 7.63
CA GLU A 137 14.69 9.63 8.00
C GLU A 137 14.91 9.75 9.51
N ALA A 138 13.90 10.15 10.30
CA ALA A 138 13.97 10.17 11.75
C ALA A 138 14.30 8.81 12.37
N LEU A 139 14.00 7.68 11.68
CA LEU A 139 14.39 6.33 12.10
C LEU A 139 15.91 6.17 12.24
N ALA A 140 16.72 6.89 11.44
CA ALA A 140 18.18 6.84 11.51
C ALA A 140 18.73 7.31 12.86
N SER A 141 17.99 8.17 13.59
CA SER A 141 18.36 8.63 14.93
C SER A 141 18.10 7.60 16.03
N PHE A 142 17.51 6.45 15.68
CA PHE A 142 17.18 5.36 16.61
C PHE A 142 17.83 4.04 16.19
N PRO A 143 19.16 3.92 16.35
CA PRO A 143 19.95 2.80 15.82
C PRO A 143 19.45 1.42 16.28
N THR A 144 18.95 1.31 17.50
CA THR A 144 18.41 0.02 18.03
C THR A 144 17.16 -0.43 17.26
N ILE A 145 16.32 0.51 16.81
CA ILE A 145 15.13 0.22 16.01
C ILE A 145 15.57 -0.13 14.60
N LEU A 146 16.43 0.70 14.02
CA LEU A 146 16.94 0.51 12.66
C LEU A 146 17.68 -0.83 12.50
N THR A 147 18.55 -1.20 13.46
CA THR A 147 19.24 -2.49 13.43
C THR A 147 18.25 -3.67 13.43
N LYS A 148 17.20 -3.62 14.24
CA LYS A 148 16.18 -4.68 14.24
C LYS A 148 15.46 -4.82 12.89
N ILE A 149 15.16 -3.68 12.25
CA ILE A 149 14.52 -3.70 10.93
C ILE A 149 15.49 -4.24 9.88
N LEU A 150 16.76 -3.82 9.90
CA LEU A 150 17.81 -4.31 9.00
C LEU A 150 18.03 -5.83 9.15
N ASP A 151 18.12 -6.32 10.38
CA ASP A 151 18.29 -7.76 10.68
C ASP A 151 17.11 -8.59 10.15
N GLN A 152 15.89 -8.04 10.19
CA GLN A 152 14.71 -8.71 9.68
C GLN A 152 14.59 -8.63 8.14
N ALA A 153 14.97 -7.49 7.56
CA ALA A 153 14.85 -7.26 6.12
C ALA A 153 15.93 -8.01 5.31
N GLY A 154 17.13 -8.19 5.86
CA GLY A 154 18.26 -8.82 5.17
C GLY A 154 18.74 -8.09 3.91
N GLN A 155 18.31 -6.84 3.71
CA GLN A 155 18.58 -6.00 2.54
C GLN A 155 18.66 -4.52 2.93
N PRO A 156 19.21 -3.65 2.06
CA PRO A 156 19.26 -2.21 2.30
C PRO A 156 17.87 -1.63 2.57
N LEU A 157 17.81 -0.62 3.45
CA LEU A 157 16.60 0.11 3.79
C LEU A 157 16.69 1.53 3.24
N TYR A 158 15.59 2.03 2.70
CA TYR A 158 15.50 3.35 2.07
C TYR A 158 14.57 4.26 2.89
N LEU A 159 15.19 5.12 3.69
CA LEU A 159 14.49 6.13 4.48
C LEU A 159 14.32 7.41 3.64
N ARG A 160 13.20 8.10 3.81
CA ARG A 160 12.84 9.26 2.99
C ARG A 160 12.22 10.37 3.82
N ASP A 161 12.57 11.60 3.50
CA ASP A 161 11.79 12.77 3.90
C ASP A 161 10.72 13.12 2.86
N VAL A 162 9.89 14.12 3.16
CA VAL A 162 8.80 14.55 2.27
C VAL A 162 9.32 15.07 0.93
N GLU A 163 10.47 15.75 0.93
CA GLU A 163 11.08 16.32 -0.28
C GLU A 163 11.55 15.21 -1.24
N ARG A 164 12.05 14.11 -0.69
CA ARG A 164 12.45 12.93 -1.45
C ARG A 164 11.25 12.09 -1.91
N ILE A 165 10.17 12.05 -1.14
CA ILE A 165 8.95 11.31 -1.51
C ILE A 165 8.25 11.95 -2.70
N ARG A 166 8.09 13.29 -2.72
CA ARG A 166 7.30 14.00 -3.72
C ARG A 166 7.63 13.64 -5.18
N PRO A 167 8.89 13.65 -5.64
CA PRO A 167 9.22 13.32 -7.02
C PRO A 167 8.97 11.84 -7.37
N ILE A 168 8.99 10.94 -6.36
CA ILE A 168 8.73 9.51 -6.56
C ILE A 168 7.26 9.24 -6.91
N LEU A 169 6.33 10.08 -6.46
CA LEU A 169 4.90 9.91 -6.69
C LEU A 169 4.49 10.00 -8.18
N GLY A 170 5.34 10.60 -9.02
CA GLY A 170 5.11 10.69 -10.46
C GLY A 170 3.81 11.37 -10.84
N SER A 171 2.97 10.66 -11.60
CA SER A 171 1.67 11.17 -12.08
C SER A 171 0.53 11.05 -11.07
N TRP A 172 0.73 10.34 -9.96
CA TRP A 172 -0.26 10.25 -8.90
C TRP A 172 -0.44 11.60 -8.20
N GLN A 173 -1.68 12.01 -7.99
CA GLN A 173 -2.01 13.28 -7.32
C GLN A 173 -2.35 13.05 -5.86
N LEU A 174 -1.72 13.78 -4.96
CA LEU A 174 -2.07 13.77 -3.54
C LEU A 174 -3.52 14.22 -3.33
N THR A 175 -4.23 13.56 -2.44
CA THR A 175 -5.49 14.08 -1.89
C THR A 175 -5.22 15.28 -0.99
N ASP A 176 -6.26 15.98 -0.54
CA ASP A 176 -6.15 17.17 0.31
C ASP A 176 -5.44 16.91 1.64
N ASP A 177 -5.41 15.65 2.09
CA ASP A 177 -4.71 15.24 3.32
C ASP A 177 -3.18 15.33 3.18
N GLY A 178 -2.65 15.31 1.95
CA GLY A 178 -1.22 15.42 1.66
C GLY A 178 -0.39 14.24 2.17
N ILE A 179 0.91 14.50 2.41
CA ILE A 179 1.85 13.57 3.04
C ILE A 179 2.00 13.99 4.50
N CYS A 180 1.66 13.12 5.44
CA CYS A 180 1.82 13.41 6.86
C CYS A 180 2.16 12.13 7.65
N ALA A 181 2.49 12.27 8.93
CA ALA A 181 2.74 11.10 9.76
C ALA A 181 1.52 10.18 9.79
N VAL A 182 1.75 8.86 9.67
CA VAL A 182 0.68 7.85 9.69
C VAL A 182 -0.20 7.93 10.96
N ASP A 183 0.36 8.40 12.08
CA ASP A 183 -0.36 8.60 13.35
C ASP A 183 -1.49 9.62 13.26
N VAL A 184 -1.29 10.67 12.47
CA VAL A 184 -2.20 11.83 12.42
C VAL A 184 -3.04 11.88 11.16
N TRP A 185 -2.73 11.07 10.14
CA TRP A 185 -3.52 11.04 8.92
C TRP A 185 -4.98 10.72 9.23
N ARG A 186 -5.89 11.68 9.02
CA ARG A 186 -7.31 11.65 9.42
C ARG A 186 -7.54 11.13 10.84
N SER A 187 -6.74 11.62 11.78
CA SER A 187 -6.79 11.23 13.19
C SER A 187 -6.74 12.47 14.08
N PRO A 188 -7.41 12.50 15.23
CA PRO A 188 -7.35 13.62 16.19
C PRO A 188 -6.05 13.67 16.97
N LYS A 189 -5.11 12.75 16.75
CA LYS A 189 -3.84 12.72 17.46
C LYS A 189 -2.99 13.97 17.12
N PRO A 190 -2.20 14.48 18.07
CA PRO A 190 -1.26 15.59 17.79
C PRO A 190 -0.13 15.11 16.87
N GLN A 191 0.49 16.06 16.17
CA GLN A 191 1.69 15.80 15.39
C GLN A 191 2.79 15.23 16.28
N PRO A 192 3.45 14.12 15.90
CA PRO A 192 4.56 13.57 16.65
C PRO A 192 5.79 14.49 16.55
N GLU A 193 6.64 14.46 17.57
CA GLU A 193 7.93 15.17 17.57
C GLU A 193 8.86 14.64 16.45
N HIS A 194 8.83 13.32 16.24
CA HIS A 194 9.58 12.63 15.18
C HIS A 194 8.65 11.84 14.30
N VAL A 195 8.72 12.06 13.00
CA VAL A 195 7.94 11.28 12.03
C VAL A 195 8.76 10.07 11.57
N PHE A 196 8.42 8.91 12.09
CA PHE A 196 9.07 7.65 11.72
C PHE A 196 8.49 7.03 10.43
N GLU A 197 7.27 7.42 10.09
CA GLU A 197 6.55 6.84 8.99
C GLU A 197 5.54 7.86 8.44
N TYR A 198 5.66 8.16 7.16
CA TYR A 198 4.74 9.02 6.43
C TYR A 198 3.68 8.18 5.72
N GLY A 199 2.46 8.67 5.69
CA GLY A 199 1.38 8.07 4.91
C GLY A 199 0.73 9.08 3.98
N CYS A 200 0.24 8.61 2.87
CA CYS A 200 -0.57 9.41 1.96
C CYS A 200 -1.59 8.56 1.21
N VAL A 201 -2.63 9.23 0.73
CA VAL A 201 -3.56 8.71 -0.25
C VAL A 201 -3.44 9.58 -1.50
N LEU A 202 -3.33 8.91 -2.64
CA LEU A 202 -3.18 9.54 -3.94
C LEU A 202 -4.32 9.11 -4.85
N ARG A 203 -4.58 9.90 -5.89
CA ARG A 203 -5.62 9.63 -6.87
C ARG A 203 -5.08 9.72 -8.28
N LYS A 204 -5.51 8.82 -9.15
CA LYS A 204 -5.38 8.96 -10.59
C LYS A 204 -6.50 9.85 -11.10
N SER A 205 -6.14 10.97 -11.73
CA SER A 205 -7.12 11.90 -12.32
C SER A 205 -7.97 11.20 -13.38
N TYR A 206 -9.21 11.66 -13.53
CA TYR A 206 -9.93 11.39 -14.76
C TYR A 206 -9.25 12.21 -15.87
N GLU A 207 -8.80 11.56 -16.93
CA GLU A 207 -8.42 12.31 -18.12
C GLU A 207 -9.67 13.06 -18.61
N MET A 208 -9.59 14.39 -18.59
CA MET A 208 -10.60 15.20 -19.29
C MET A 208 -10.30 15.08 -20.77
N SER A 209 -11.11 14.28 -21.47
CA SER A 209 -11.10 14.16 -22.94
C SER A 209 -11.50 15.47 -23.57
#